data_43f536b29ea8f2f05a840f6ac6e5c46f
#
_entry.id   43f536b29ea8f2f05a840f6ac6e5c46f
#
_cell.length_a   1.000
_cell.length_b   1.000
_cell.length_c   1.000
_cell.angle_alpha   90.00
_cell.angle_beta   90.00
_cell.angle_gamma   90.00
#
_symmetry.space_group_name_H-M   'P 1'
#
loop_
_entity.id
_entity.type
_entity.pdbx_description
1 polymer ?
#
loop_
_entity_poly.entity_id
_entity_poly.type
_entity_poly.pdbx_seq_one_letter_code
_entity_poly.pdbx_strand_id
1 'polypeptide(L)'
;MNESKLAIGIDFGASTVKAGVVFQSHIIDLAPPIATQEFDEPASLIDAMAKIVGDLQESHPGVSALGVGMSGFVDYDKGWVHSMTNVPSWEGVPLGRLLEEKTHLPTVIDNGANCMAIAEWKCGTARGLKNIVFFNLWTGIGGAVVANGHLIRGSRHVAGEIGMCSIDWKGRSLKCDNPGALEEYLGAAEIVADAREAYAAAGSEKTAQECSINALITAAHHKDEVALARWDEMGRMLASAAANACWLLNPEAVVIAGSITRAGDLLFRPFREELFSRLSSPFKDHLMVLPGSLGAEAAMIGAAALALNGSHLSV
;
A
#
# COMPACT_ATOMS: atom_id res chain seq x y z
N MET A 1 -5.15 -5.37 -19.82
CA MET A 1 -3.70 -5.69 -19.83
C MET A 1 -3.39 -6.38 -21.14
N ASN A 2 -2.18 -6.16 -21.68
CA ASN A 2 -1.70 -6.96 -22.79
C ASN A 2 -1.33 -8.35 -22.22
N GLU A 3 -2.33 -9.25 -22.12
CA GLU A 3 -2.27 -10.52 -21.38
C GLU A 3 -1.24 -11.52 -21.93
N SER A 4 -0.57 -11.19 -23.04
CA SER A 4 0.42 -12.04 -23.68
C SER A 4 1.88 -11.65 -23.41
N LYS A 5 2.14 -10.60 -22.64
CA LYS A 5 3.51 -10.10 -22.38
C LYS A 5 3.95 -10.36 -20.95
N LEU A 6 5.23 -10.71 -20.81
CA LEU A 6 5.89 -10.81 -19.51
C LEU A 6 6.47 -9.46 -19.09
N ALA A 7 6.38 -9.13 -17.82
CA ALA A 7 7.10 -8.02 -17.22
C ALA A 7 7.67 -8.41 -15.86
N ILE A 8 8.72 -7.74 -15.44
CA ILE A 8 9.22 -7.83 -14.08
C ILE A 8 8.57 -6.73 -13.25
N GLY A 9 8.04 -7.11 -12.10
CA GLY A 9 7.58 -6.19 -11.06
C GLY A 9 8.52 -6.22 -9.87
N ILE A 10 8.90 -5.05 -9.38
CA ILE A 10 9.67 -4.88 -8.16
C ILE A 10 8.79 -4.22 -7.09
N ASP A 11 8.78 -4.78 -5.89
CA ASP A 11 8.29 -4.16 -4.66
C ASP A 11 9.51 -3.70 -3.85
N PHE A 12 9.78 -2.39 -3.89
CA PHE A 12 10.88 -1.77 -3.19
C PHE A 12 10.42 -1.14 -1.88
N GLY A 13 10.40 -1.94 -0.82
CA GLY A 13 10.11 -1.52 0.54
C GLY A 13 11.32 -0.93 1.26
N ALA A 14 11.09 -0.27 2.41
CA ALA A 14 12.16 0.30 3.23
C ALA A 14 13.15 -0.73 3.76
N SER A 15 12.75 -1.97 3.98
CA SER A 15 13.59 -3.04 4.54
C SER A 15 13.96 -4.12 3.53
N THR A 16 13.21 -4.25 2.43
CA THR A 16 13.37 -5.38 1.51
C THR A 16 12.96 -4.99 0.10
N VAL A 17 13.74 -5.41 -0.88
CA VAL A 17 13.36 -5.40 -2.30
C VAL A 17 12.96 -6.82 -2.70
N LYS A 18 11.80 -6.97 -3.33
CA LYS A 18 11.33 -8.21 -3.94
C LYS A 18 11.13 -8.00 -5.43
N ALA A 19 11.47 -8.96 -6.24
CA ALA A 19 11.29 -8.92 -7.69
C ALA A 19 10.70 -10.23 -8.18
N GLY A 20 9.81 -10.14 -9.17
CA GLY A 20 9.21 -11.33 -9.77
C GLY A 20 8.77 -11.09 -11.20
N VAL A 21 8.73 -12.17 -11.98
CA VAL A 21 8.18 -12.18 -13.33
C VAL A 21 6.66 -12.35 -13.24
N VAL A 22 5.95 -11.41 -13.86
CA VAL A 22 4.48 -11.38 -13.88
C VAL A 22 3.97 -11.73 -15.27
N PHE A 23 3.05 -12.67 -15.32
CA PHE A 23 2.31 -13.07 -16.52
C PHE A 23 0.83 -13.22 -16.19
N GLN A 24 -0.05 -12.60 -16.98
CA GLN A 24 -1.51 -12.65 -16.78
C GLN A 24 -1.92 -12.36 -15.32
N SER A 25 -1.29 -11.34 -14.72
CA SER A 25 -1.56 -10.93 -13.33
C SER A 25 -1.15 -11.94 -12.23
N HIS A 26 -0.34 -12.93 -12.57
CA HIS A 26 0.22 -13.89 -11.63
C HIS A 26 1.74 -13.79 -11.63
N ILE A 27 2.34 -13.94 -10.49
CA ILE A 27 3.79 -14.09 -10.38
C ILE A 27 4.11 -15.54 -10.75
N ILE A 28 4.95 -15.72 -11.77
CA ILE A 28 5.36 -17.04 -12.26
C ILE A 28 6.76 -17.44 -11.84
N ASP A 29 7.57 -16.44 -11.40
CA ASP A 29 8.90 -16.66 -10.85
C ASP A 29 9.26 -15.52 -9.88
N LEU A 30 10.01 -15.84 -8.83
CA LEU A 30 10.44 -14.91 -7.79
C LEU A 30 11.95 -14.99 -7.59
N ALA A 31 12.62 -13.84 -7.64
CA ALA A 31 14.00 -13.75 -7.22
C ALA A 31 14.12 -13.81 -5.68
N PRO A 32 15.28 -14.24 -5.14
CA PRO A 32 15.56 -14.07 -3.72
C PRO A 32 15.44 -12.60 -3.30
N PRO A 33 14.81 -12.31 -2.16
CA PRO A 33 14.66 -10.93 -1.70
C PRO A 33 16.01 -10.34 -1.30
N ILE A 34 16.16 -9.02 -1.51
CA ILE A 34 17.33 -8.25 -1.10
C ILE A 34 16.99 -7.46 0.16
N ALA A 35 17.79 -7.58 1.22
CA ALA A 35 17.66 -6.73 2.40
C ALA A 35 18.29 -5.36 2.13
N THR A 36 17.48 -4.29 2.16
CA THR A 36 17.94 -2.93 1.81
C THR A 36 19.02 -2.39 2.74
N GLN A 37 18.98 -2.80 3.99
CA GLN A 37 19.95 -2.40 5.03
C GLN A 37 21.38 -2.98 4.84
N GLU A 38 21.56 -3.90 3.90
CA GLU A 38 22.89 -4.42 3.54
C GLU A 38 23.65 -3.48 2.59
N PHE A 39 23.03 -2.38 2.17
CA PHE A 39 23.57 -1.43 1.20
C PHE A 39 23.57 -0.01 1.78
N ASP A 40 24.76 0.58 1.89
CA ASP A 40 24.92 1.94 2.42
C ASP A 40 24.58 3.02 1.38
N GLU A 41 24.74 2.70 0.09
CA GLU A 41 24.58 3.66 -1.00
C GLU A 41 23.53 3.21 -2.03
N PRO A 42 22.71 4.13 -2.58
CA PRO A 42 21.76 3.80 -3.62
C PRO A 42 22.35 3.06 -4.81
N ALA A 43 23.56 3.43 -5.25
CA ALA A 43 24.20 2.84 -6.40
C ALA A 43 24.40 1.33 -6.26
N SER A 44 24.89 0.88 -5.10
CA SER A 44 25.13 -0.54 -4.84
C SER A 44 23.83 -1.35 -4.74
N LEU A 45 22.76 -0.79 -4.18
CA LEU A 45 21.45 -1.43 -4.18
C LEU A 45 20.84 -1.49 -5.60
N ILE A 46 21.01 -0.42 -6.40
CA ILE A 46 20.56 -0.42 -7.81
C ILE A 46 21.31 -1.48 -8.62
N ASP A 47 22.61 -1.67 -8.38
CA ASP A 47 23.38 -2.74 -9.02
C ASP A 47 22.85 -4.13 -8.64
N ALA A 48 22.54 -4.33 -7.36
CA ALA A 48 21.93 -5.57 -6.91
C ALA A 48 20.52 -5.80 -7.51
N MET A 49 19.70 -4.74 -7.61
CA MET A 49 18.40 -4.80 -8.27
C MET A 49 18.55 -5.14 -9.75
N ALA A 50 19.49 -4.49 -10.46
CA ALA A 50 19.75 -4.77 -11.87
C ALA A 50 20.23 -6.22 -12.09
N LYS A 51 21.04 -6.74 -11.17
CA LYS A 51 21.51 -8.13 -11.24
C LYS A 51 20.35 -9.12 -11.15
N ILE A 52 19.47 -8.99 -10.15
CA ILE A 52 18.31 -9.93 -10.03
C ILE A 52 17.35 -9.80 -11.21
N VAL A 53 17.20 -8.59 -11.79
CA VAL A 53 16.44 -8.40 -13.03
C VAL A 53 17.09 -9.14 -14.19
N GLY A 54 18.41 -9.06 -14.33
CA GLY A 54 19.18 -9.80 -15.35
C GLY A 54 19.02 -11.31 -15.22
N ASP A 55 19.14 -11.84 -14.00
CA ASP A 55 18.95 -13.27 -13.73
C ASP A 55 17.52 -13.74 -14.12
N LEU A 56 16.50 -12.91 -13.85
CA LEU A 56 15.12 -13.18 -14.27
C LEU A 56 14.91 -13.08 -15.79
N GLN A 57 15.59 -12.13 -16.48
CA GLN A 57 15.55 -12.01 -17.94
C GLN A 57 16.19 -13.23 -18.63
N GLU A 58 17.30 -13.73 -18.09
CA GLU A 58 17.94 -14.94 -18.62
C GLU A 58 17.02 -16.14 -18.51
N SER A 59 16.31 -16.30 -17.40
CA SER A 59 15.33 -17.36 -17.19
C SER A 59 14.06 -17.18 -18.02
N HIS A 60 13.70 -15.93 -18.32
CA HIS A 60 12.47 -15.55 -19.05
C HIS A 60 12.74 -14.56 -20.19
N PRO A 61 13.29 -15.02 -21.33
CA PRO A 61 13.68 -14.13 -22.45
C PRO A 61 12.55 -13.31 -23.07
N GLY A 62 11.29 -13.62 -22.72
CA GLY A 62 10.11 -12.87 -23.18
C GLY A 62 9.76 -11.64 -22.33
N VAL A 63 10.49 -11.35 -21.26
CA VAL A 63 10.29 -10.14 -20.46
C VAL A 63 10.58 -8.90 -21.30
N SER A 64 9.63 -7.96 -21.30
CA SER A 64 9.63 -6.79 -22.18
C SER A 64 9.59 -5.45 -21.46
N ALA A 65 9.40 -5.42 -20.15
CA ALA A 65 9.31 -4.19 -19.35
C ALA A 65 9.61 -4.45 -17.86
N LEU A 66 10.03 -3.41 -17.16
CA LEU A 66 10.30 -3.39 -15.73
C LEU A 66 9.45 -2.33 -15.04
N GLY A 67 8.72 -2.72 -14.00
CA GLY A 67 8.00 -1.80 -13.13
C GLY A 67 8.53 -1.84 -11.71
N VAL A 68 8.59 -0.68 -11.05
CA VAL A 68 9.00 -0.59 -9.64
C VAL A 68 7.94 0.15 -8.84
N GLY A 69 7.38 -0.52 -7.85
CA GLY A 69 6.58 0.10 -6.80
C GLY A 69 7.45 0.31 -5.57
N MET A 70 7.62 1.56 -5.13
CA MET A 70 8.51 1.84 -4.01
C MET A 70 7.84 2.59 -2.87
N SER A 71 8.34 2.38 -1.66
CA SER A 71 7.93 3.13 -0.47
C SER A 71 8.56 4.51 -0.49
N GLY A 72 7.75 5.56 -0.71
CA GLY A 72 8.21 6.96 -0.75
C GLY A 72 7.52 7.77 -1.83
N PHE A 73 7.96 9.00 -1.96
CA PHE A 73 7.44 9.93 -2.96
C PHE A 73 8.23 9.83 -4.26
N VAL A 74 7.53 9.73 -5.38
CA VAL A 74 8.09 9.48 -6.70
C VAL A 74 7.56 10.51 -7.70
N ASP A 75 8.44 11.07 -8.52
CA ASP A 75 8.06 11.76 -9.74
C ASP A 75 7.89 10.72 -10.86
N TYR A 76 6.64 10.32 -11.09
CA TYR A 76 6.30 9.29 -12.06
C TYR A 76 6.78 9.62 -13.48
N ASP A 77 6.62 10.88 -13.92
CA ASP A 77 6.96 11.28 -15.29
C ASP A 77 8.47 11.27 -15.55
N LYS A 78 9.26 11.59 -14.53
CA LYS A 78 10.72 11.61 -14.64
C LYS A 78 11.39 10.29 -14.25
N GLY A 79 10.65 9.41 -13.57
CA GLY A 79 11.23 8.21 -12.97
C GLY A 79 12.23 8.52 -11.84
N TRP A 80 11.95 9.57 -11.03
CA TRP A 80 12.82 10.05 -9.96
C TRP A 80 12.23 9.78 -8.60
N VAL A 81 13.10 9.48 -7.64
CA VAL A 81 12.73 9.39 -6.23
C VAL A 81 12.82 10.79 -5.62
N HIS A 82 11.71 11.33 -5.13
CA HIS A 82 11.73 12.58 -4.37
C HIS A 82 12.31 12.36 -2.98
N SER A 83 11.82 11.35 -2.29
CA SER A 83 12.32 10.91 -1.00
C SER A 83 11.85 9.49 -0.70
N MET A 84 12.60 8.78 0.11
CA MET A 84 12.21 7.48 0.64
C MET A 84 12.09 7.60 2.16
N THR A 85 11.00 7.10 2.72
CA THR A 85 10.75 7.18 4.16
C THR A 85 11.87 6.47 4.93
N ASN A 86 12.51 7.19 5.85
CA ASN A 86 13.61 6.72 6.69
C ASN A 86 14.91 6.34 5.95
N VAL A 87 15.08 6.77 4.69
CA VAL A 87 16.30 6.49 3.91
C VAL A 87 16.73 7.76 3.13
N PRO A 88 17.41 8.72 3.78
CA PRO A 88 17.68 10.05 3.20
C PRO A 88 18.59 10.03 1.97
N SER A 89 19.44 9.02 1.78
CA SER A 89 20.35 8.91 0.61
C SER A 89 19.63 8.73 -0.73
N TRP A 90 18.33 8.52 -0.74
CA TRP A 90 17.54 8.30 -1.96
C TRP A 90 16.94 9.56 -2.57
N GLU A 91 17.13 10.73 -1.96
CA GLU A 91 16.60 11.98 -2.49
C GLU A 91 17.22 12.33 -3.85
N GLY A 92 16.37 12.60 -4.85
CA GLY A 92 16.78 13.00 -6.18
C GLY A 92 17.38 11.88 -7.07
N VAL A 93 17.32 10.62 -6.63
CA VAL A 93 17.86 9.48 -7.40
C VAL A 93 17.00 9.22 -8.63
N PRO A 94 17.57 9.24 -9.88
CA PRO A 94 16.85 8.94 -11.12
C PRO A 94 16.72 7.41 -11.33
N LEU A 95 16.03 6.74 -10.41
CA LEU A 95 15.96 5.28 -10.30
C LEU A 95 15.49 4.61 -11.60
N GLY A 96 14.44 5.15 -12.23
CA GLY A 96 13.89 4.60 -13.47
C GLY A 96 14.95 4.55 -14.57
N ARG A 97 15.63 5.70 -14.82
CA ARG A 97 16.68 5.78 -15.82
C ARG A 97 17.87 4.86 -15.51
N LEU A 98 18.33 4.83 -14.26
CA LEU A 98 19.47 4.00 -13.86
C LEU A 98 19.19 2.50 -14.03
N LEU A 99 17.97 2.04 -13.71
CA LEU A 99 17.56 0.67 -13.95
C LEU A 99 17.43 0.37 -15.45
N GLU A 100 16.83 1.28 -16.23
CA GLU A 100 16.70 1.12 -17.68
C GLU A 100 18.07 1.01 -18.37
N GLU A 101 19.05 1.86 -18.00
CA GLU A 101 20.42 1.81 -18.52
C GLU A 101 21.12 0.47 -18.20
N LYS A 102 20.86 -0.11 -17.01
CA LYS A 102 21.53 -1.36 -16.58
C LYS A 102 20.85 -2.63 -17.09
N THR A 103 19.52 -2.62 -17.20
CA THR A 103 18.73 -3.81 -17.55
C THR A 103 18.33 -3.86 -19.02
N HIS A 104 18.42 -2.73 -19.72
CA HIS A 104 17.94 -2.54 -21.10
C HIS A 104 16.43 -2.79 -21.27
N LEU A 105 15.66 -2.73 -20.18
CA LEU A 105 14.20 -2.81 -20.18
C LEU A 105 13.59 -1.41 -20.03
N PRO A 106 12.58 -1.05 -20.83
CA PRO A 106 11.74 0.11 -20.54
C PRO A 106 11.28 0.06 -19.10
N THR A 107 11.60 1.08 -18.30
CA THR A 107 11.40 1.07 -16.85
C THR A 107 10.49 2.18 -16.41
N VAL A 108 9.48 1.86 -15.61
CA VAL A 108 8.62 2.84 -14.93
C VAL A 108 8.69 2.63 -13.43
N ILE A 109 8.60 3.74 -12.68
CA ILE A 109 8.51 3.68 -11.22
C ILE A 109 7.27 4.43 -10.74
N ASP A 110 6.64 3.96 -9.66
CA ASP A 110 5.53 4.65 -9.00
C ASP A 110 5.57 4.37 -7.49
N ASN A 111 4.73 5.06 -6.74
CA ASN A 111 4.53 4.76 -5.33
C ASN A 111 3.95 3.35 -5.15
N GLY A 112 4.40 2.63 -4.12
CA GLY A 112 3.99 1.25 -3.85
C GLY A 112 2.50 1.09 -3.62
N ALA A 113 1.84 2.05 -2.94
CA ALA A 113 0.39 2.02 -2.74
C ALA A 113 -0.37 2.23 -4.06
N ASN A 114 0.15 3.09 -4.95
CA ASN A 114 -0.39 3.23 -6.31
C ASN A 114 -0.29 1.91 -7.09
N CYS A 115 0.85 1.24 -7.03
CA CYS A 115 1.03 -0.07 -7.67
C CYS A 115 0.06 -1.11 -7.10
N MET A 116 -0.10 -1.19 -5.77
CA MET A 116 -1.06 -2.11 -5.15
C MET A 116 -2.50 -1.80 -5.57
N ALA A 117 -2.87 -0.53 -5.62
CA ALA A 117 -4.19 -0.10 -6.09
C ALA A 117 -4.41 -0.47 -7.57
N ILE A 118 -3.39 -0.30 -8.43
CA ILE A 118 -3.44 -0.72 -9.83
C ILE A 118 -3.67 -2.23 -9.93
N ALA A 119 -2.99 -3.04 -9.11
CA ALA A 119 -3.18 -4.48 -9.09
C ALA A 119 -4.62 -4.85 -8.73
N GLU A 120 -5.15 -4.33 -7.62
CA GLU A 120 -6.53 -4.60 -7.19
C GLU A 120 -7.56 -4.08 -8.20
N TRP A 121 -7.29 -2.95 -8.84
CA TRP A 121 -8.15 -2.36 -9.86
C TRP A 121 -8.16 -3.13 -11.18
N LYS A 122 -7.01 -3.65 -11.62
CA LYS A 122 -6.92 -4.34 -12.92
C LYS A 122 -7.18 -5.83 -12.83
N CYS A 123 -6.80 -6.46 -11.72
CA CYS A 123 -6.74 -7.90 -11.59
C CYS A 123 -7.44 -8.44 -10.35
N GLY A 124 -7.64 -7.59 -9.34
CA GLY A 124 -8.15 -7.98 -8.04
C GLY A 124 -9.61 -7.59 -7.80
N THR A 125 -9.91 -7.31 -6.54
CA THR A 125 -11.25 -7.10 -6.01
C THR A 125 -12.00 -5.90 -6.61
N ALA A 126 -11.29 -4.89 -7.13
CA ALA A 126 -11.87 -3.68 -7.71
C ALA A 126 -11.95 -3.71 -9.25
N ARG A 127 -11.78 -4.88 -9.86
CA ARG A 127 -11.80 -5.02 -11.32
C ARG A 127 -13.13 -4.52 -11.92
N GLY A 128 -13.02 -3.66 -12.94
CA GLY A 128 -14.16 -3.10 -13.67
C GLY A 128 -14.74 -1.83 -13.05
N LEU A 129 -14.32 -1.42 -11.85
CA LEU A 129 -14.76 -0.17 -11.23
C LEU A 129 -13.96 1.00 -11.80
N LYS A 130 -14.55 2.21 -11.77
CA LYS A 130 -13.93 3.43 -12.30
C LYS A 130 -13.58 4.45 -11.22
N ASN A 131 -14.17 4.30 -10.04
CA ASN A 131 -13.99 5.24 -8.93
C ASN A 131 -13.77 4.44 -7.66
N ILE A 132 -12.53 4.38 -7.20
CA ILE A 132 -12.15 3.66 -5.99
C ILE A 132 -11.26 4.51 -5.10
N VAL A 133 -11.39 4.33 -3.80
CA VAL A 133 -10.44 4.79 -2.80
C VAL A 133 -9.77 3.55 -2.20
N PHE A 134 -8.47 3.52 -2.25
CA PHE A 134 -7.65 2.40 -1.80
C PHE A 134 -6.89 2.77 -0.54
N PHE A 135 -6.93 1.89 0.44
CA PHE A 135 -6.16 1.96 1.69
C PHE A 135 -5.26 0.73 1.79
N ASN A 136 -4.01 0.96 2.11
CA ASN A 136 -3.02 -0.08 2.34
C ASN A 136 -2.41 0.04 3.73
N LEU A 137 -2.73 -0.88 4.64
CA LEU A 137 -2.29 -0.87 6.04
C LEU A 137 -1.29 -2.01 6.29
N TRP A 138 0.00 -1.66 6.26
CA TRP A 138 1.12 -2.54 6.59
C TRP A 138 1.91 -1.95 7.77
N THR A 139 3.14 -1.50 7.53
CA THR A 139 3.96 -0.78 8.52
C THR A 139 3.40 0.62 8.77
N GLY A 140 3.09 1.34 7.70
CA GLY A 140 2.38 2.61 7.68
C GLY A 140 1.06 2.49 6.93
N ILE A 141 0.47 3.62 6.55
CA ILE A 141 -0.77 3.69 5.81
C ILE A 141 -0.56 4.40 4.48
N GLY A 142 -0.51 3.63 3.42
CA GLY A 142 -0.56 4.14 2.06
C GLY A 142 -1.98 4.26 1.53
N GLY A 143 -2.13 5.01 0.46
CA GLY A 143 -3.40 5.12 -0.23
C GLY A 143 -3.26 5.44 -1.70
N ALA A 144 -4.35 5.28 -2.42
CA ALA A 144 -4.46 5.66 -3.82
C ALA A 144 -5.92 5.97 -4.17
N VAL A 145 -6.10 6.77 -5.19
CA VAL A 145 -7.42 7.14 -5.71
C VAL A 145 -7.47 6.85 -7.20
N VAL A 146 -8.49 6.13 -7.64
CA VAL A 146 -8.88 6.07 -9.04
C VAL A 146 -10.18 6.85 -9.21
N ALA A 147 -10.21 7.79 -10.12
CA ALA A 147 -11.39 8.57 -10.43
C ALA A 147 -11.63 8.58 -11.95
N ASN A 148 -12.86 8.29 -12.37
CA ASN A 148 -13.24 8.18 -13.78
C ASN A 148 -12.33 7.25 -14.60
N GLY A 149 -11.86 6.17 -14.00
CA GLY A 149 -10.99 5.20 -14.66
C GLY A 149 -9.54 5.66 -14.82
N HIS A 150 -9.09 6.65 -14.04
CA HIS A 150 -7.71 7.13 -14.04
C HIS A 150 -7.14 7.17 -12.62
N LEU A 151 -5.92 6.71 -12.45
CA LEU A 151 -5.20 6.86 -11.20
C LEU A 151 -4.84 8.33 -10.98
N ILE A 152 -5.20 8.88 -9.83
CA ILE A 152 -4.94 10.28 -9.47
C ILE A 152 -3.58 10.37 -8.82
N ARG A 153 -2.64 11.02 -9.50
CA ARG A 153 -1.28 11.29 -8.98
C ARG A 153 -1.09 12.72 -8.50
N GLY A 154 -2.00 13.64 -8.85
CA GLY A 154 -1.88 15.06 -8.51
C GLY A 154 -0.80 15.80 -9.32
N SER A 155 -0.61 17.07 -9.03
CA SER A 155 0.29 17.96 -9.78
C SER A 155 1.78 17.66 -9.61
N ARG A 156 2.16 16.94 -8.57
CA ARG A 156 3.55 16.59 -8.24
C ARG A 156 3.72 15.08 -8.05
N HIS A 157 2.78 14.28 -8.52
CA HIS A 157 2.74 12.82 -8.45
C HIS A 157 2.71 12.21 -7.03
N VAL A 158 2.31 13.01 -6.03
CA VAL A 158 2.27 12.62 -4.61
C VAL A 158 0.84 12.64 -4.03
N ALA A 159 -0.19 12.52 -4.86
CA ALA A 159 -1.56 12.41 -4.36
C ALA A 159 -1.86 11.00 -3.84
N GLY A 160 -2.92 10.91 -3.02
CA GLY A 160 -3.38 9.62 -2.48
C GLY A 160 -2.87 9.32 -1.07
N GLU A 161 -2.12 10.22 -0.45
CA GLU A 161 -1.54 10.06 0.89
C GLU A 161 -2.61 10.13 2.00
N ILE A 162 -3.54 9.19 1.97
CA ILE A 162 -4.71 9.18 2.86
C ILE A 162 -4.33 8.88 4.32
N GLY A 163 -3.19 8.21 4.54
CA GLY A 163 -2.62 8.00 5.87
C GLY A 163 -2.23 9.30 6.57
N MET A 164 -1.90 10.34 5.79
CA MET A 164 -1.55 11.66 6.28
C MET A 164 -2.78 12.58 6.49
N CYS A 165 -3.98 12.14 6.11
CA CYS A 165 -5.19 12.91 6.35
C CYS A 165 -5.58 12.86 7.84
N SER A 166 -5.87 14.06 8.40
CA SER A 166 -6.29 14.17 9.80
C SER A 166 -7.70 13.61 10.00
N ILE A 167 -7.86 12.79 11.03
CA ILE A 167 -9.17 12.33 11.55
C ILE A 167 -9.54 13.05 12.85
N ASP A 168 -8.60 13.77 13.43
CA ASP A 168 -8.77 14.62 14.62
C ASP A 168 -7.86 15.83 14.55
N TRP A 169 -8.40 17.04 14.32
CA TRP A 169 -7.63 18.26 14.16
C TRP A 169 -6.84 18.70 15.42
N LYS A 170 -7.16 18.12 16.59
CA LYS A 170 -6.44 18.28 17.86
C LYS A 170 -5.68 17.02 18.26
N GLY A 171 -5.62 16.05 17.37
CA GLY A 171 -5.04 14.75 17.64
C GLY A 171 -3.52 14.78 17.80
N ARG A 172 -2.97 13.62 18.05
CA ARG A 172 -1.53 13.45 18.26
C ARG A 172 -0.73 13.77 16.99
N SER A 173 0.50 14.22 17.18
CA SER A 173 1.47 14.53 16.12
C SER A 173 2.84 14.05 16.61
N LEU A 174 3.09 12.75 16.49
CA LEU A 174 4.30 12.10 16.97
C LEU A 174 5.35 11.96 15.87
N LYS A 175 4.91 11.67 14.65
CA LYS A 175 5.77 11.41 13.50
C LYS A 175 5.27 12.05 12.19
N CYS A 176 3.99 12.42 12.13
CA CYS A 176 3.41 13.06 10.95
C CYS A 176 3.34 14.58 11.14
N ASP A 177 3.63 15.35 10.09
CA ASP A 177 3.55 16.81 10.13
C ASP A 177 2.10 17.31 10.28
N ASN A 178 1.10 16.49 9.94
CA ASN A 178 -0.31 16.83 10.06
C ASN A 178 -0.90 16.23 11.35
N PRO A 179 -1.23 17.05 12.37
CA PRO A 179 -1.78 16.56 13.62
C PRO A 179 -3.05 15.74 13.40
N GLY A 180 -3.14 14.60 14.11
CA GLY A 180 -4.28 13.69 14.00
C GLY A 180 -4.33 12.89 12.71
N ALA A 181 -3.25 12.81 11.95
CA ALA A 181 -3.15 11.96 10.78
C ALA A 181 -3.56 10.52 11.11
N LEU A 182 -4.22 9.84 10.18
CA LEU A 182 -4.70 8.47 10.37
C LEU A 182 -3.54 7.53 10.78
N GLU A 183 -2.37 7.72 10.20
CA GLU A 183 -1.18 6.90 10.49
C GLU A 183 -0.67 7.07 11.93
N GLU A 184 -0.94 8.19 12.60
CA GLU A 184 -0.66 8.39 14.03
C GLU A 184 -1.43 7.43 14.96
N TYR A 185 -2.47 6.78 14.44
CA TYR A 185 -3.35 5.87 15.19
C TYR A 185 -3.30 4.43 14.69
N LEU A 186 -3.20 4.24 13.37
CA LEU A 186 -3.32 2.93 12.73
C LEU A 186 -2.03 2.46 12.03
N GLY A 187 -0.92 3.15 12.19
CA GLY A 187 0.40 2.62 11.88
C GLY A 187 0.70 1.39 12.74
N ALA A 188 1.47 0.44 12.24
CA ALA A 188 1.69 -0.82 12.96
C ALA A 188 2.33 -0.63 14.35
N ALA A 189 3.26 0.31 14.48
CA ALA A 189 3.89 0.64 15.77
C ALA A 189 2.89 1.29 16.75
N GLU A 190 2.02 2.15 16.23
CA GLU A 190 1.00 2.86 16.99
C GLU A 190 -0.08 1.90 17.50
N ILE A 191 -0.53 0.96 16.65
CA ILE A 191 -1.45 -0.12 17.07
C ILE A 191 -0.87 -0.90 18.26
N VAL A 192 0.41 -1.25 18.18
CA VAL A 192 1.09 -1.99 19.26
C VAL A 192 1.21 -1.14 20.52
N ALA A 193 1.59 0.12 20.40
CA ALA A 193 1.75 1.04 21.53
C ALA A 193 0.40 1.26 22.25
N ASP A 194 -0.64 1.57 21.51
CA ASP A 194 -1.99 1.80 22.03
C ASP A 194 -2.59 0.54 22.68
N ALA A 195 -2.33 -0.64 22.09
CA ALA A 195 -2.78 -1.90 22.69
C ALA A 195 -2.07 -2.17 24.01
N ARG A 196 -0.76 -1.91 24.11
CA ARG A 196 -0.02 -2.06 25.37
C ARG A 196 -0.57 -1.11 26.44
N GLU A 197 -0.84 0.14 26.08
CA GLU A 197 -1.42 1.11 27.01
C GLU A 197 -2.81 0.65 27.50
N ALA A 198 -3.66 0.17 26.58
CA ALA A 198 -5.00 -0.34 26.92
C ALA A 198 -4.92 -1.56 27.86
N TYR A 199 -4.01 -2.50 27.62
CA TYR A 199 -3.80 -3.63 28.54
C TYR A 199 -3.27 -3.19 29.90
N ALA A 200 -2.32 -2.26 29.95
CA ALA A 200 -1.81 -1.72 31.22
C ALA A 200 -2.92 -1.03 32.03
N ALA A 201 -3.77 -0.24 31.37
CA ALA A 201 -4.94 0.38 32.00
C ALA A 201 -5.95 -0.66 32.54
N ALA A 202 -6.04 -1.84 31.94
CA ALA A 202 -6.83 -2.97 32.40
C ALA A 202 -6.12 -3.83 33.46
N GLY A 203 -4.95 -3.41 33.94
CA GLY A 203 -4.16 -4.12 34.96
C GLY A 203 -3.37 -5.33 34.43
N SER A 204 -3.10 -5.40 33.13
CA SER A 204 -2.33 -6.47 32.49
C SER A 204 -1.17 -5.89 31.68
N GLU A 205 0.06 -6.16 32.08
CA GLU A 205 1.22 -5.76 31.28
C GLU A 205 1.45 -6.74 30.12
N LYS A 206 1.62 -6.20 28.91
CA LYS A 206 1.89 -6.95 27.69
C LYS A 206 3.15 -6.45 27.00
N THR A 207 3.90 -7.36 26.40
CA THR A 207 5.02 -7.04 25.52
C THR A 207 4.53 -6.56 24.16
N ALA A 208 5.41 -5.93 23.37
CA ALA A 208 5.10 -5.53 22.01
C ALA A 208 4.68 -6.73 21.13
N GLN A 209 5.30 -7.89 21.30
CA GLN A 209 4.97 -9.10 20.56
C GLN A 209 3.56 -9.61 20.89
N GLU A 210 3.12 -9.54 22.14
CA GLU A 210 1.79 -9.92 22.58
C GLU A 210 0.71 -8.92 22.17
N CYS A 211 1.10 -7.71 21.74
CA CYS A 211 0.22 -6.68 21.18
C CYS A 211 0.35 -6.53 19.67
N SER A 212 1.08 -7.43 18.99
CA SER A 212 1.13 -7.46 17.54
C SER A 212 -0.25 -7.68 16.92
N ILE A 213 -0.46 -7.25 15.68
CA ILE A 213 -1.74 -7.42 14.96
C ILE A 213 -2.23 -8.87 15.04
N ASN A 214 -1.35 -9.85 14.83
CA ASN A 214 -1.70 -11.27 14.91
C ASN A 214 -2.09 -11.70 16.33
N ALA A 215 -1.38 -11.21 17.35
CA ALA A 215 -1.69 -11.51 18.74
C ALA A 215 -3.04 -10.90 19.14
N LEU A 216 -3.34 -9.67 18.71
CA LEU A 216 -4.63 -9.01 18.95
C LEU A 216 -5.78 -9.73 18.24
N ILE A 217 -5.58 -10.26 17.03
CA ILE A 217 -6.57 -11.11 16.34
C ILE A 217 -6.85 -12.36 17.18
N THR A 218 -5.79 -13.06 17.62
CA THR A 218 -5.91 -14.27 18.43
C THR A 218 -6.62 -13.98 19.75
N ALA A 219 -6.24 -12.92 20.47
CA ALA A 219 -6.86 -12.52 21.74
C ALA A 219 -8.35 -12.21 21.54
N ALA A 220 -8.72 -11.46 20.52
CA ALA A 220 -10.12 -11.13 20.22
C ALA A 220 -10.96 -12.38 19.93
N HIS A 221 -10.42 -13.37 19.21
CA HIS A 221 -11.10 -14.66 19.01
C HIS A 221 -11.30 -15.44 20.33
N HIS A 222 -10.43 -15.25 21.32
CA HIS A 222 -10.60 -15.77 22.69
C HIS A 222 -11.47 -14.87 23.58
N LYS A 223 -12.15 -13.88 22.99
CA LYS A 223 -13.06 -12.95 23.69
C LYS A 223 -12.36 -12.05 24.71
N ASP A 224 -11.09 -11.73 24.48
CA ASP A 224 -10.38 -10.72 25.27
C ASP A 224 -11.02 -9.35 25.02
N GLU A 225 -11.53 -8.73 26.09
CA GLU A 225 -12.30 -7.49 26.00
C GLU A 225 -11.44 -6.31 25.53
N VAL A 226 -10.18 -6.25 25.92
CA VAL A 226 -9.26 -5.19 25.49
C VAL A 226 -9.00 -5.31 23.98
N ALA A 227 -8.69 -6.50 23.49
CA ALA A 227 -8.47 -6.74 22.07
C ALA A 227 -9.72 -6.44 21.24
N LEU A 228 -10.90 -6.84 21.71
CA LEU A 228 -12.18 -6.53 21.03
C LEU A 228 -12.45 -5.03 20.96
N ALA A 229 -12.23 -4.30 22.06
CA ALA A 229 -12.39 -2.85 22.10
C ALA A 229 -11.39 -2.15 21.15
N ARG A 230 -10.14 -2.60 21.08
CA ARG A 230 -9.15 -2.06 20.15
C ARG A 230 -9.55 -2.28 18.70
N TRP A 231 -10.06 -3.45 18.32
CA TRP A 231 -10.54 -3.70 16.96
C TRP A 231 -11.75 -2.84 16.59
N ASP A 232 -12.70 -2.64 17.52
CA ASP A 232 -13.83 -1.75 17.31
C ASP A 232 -13.36 -0.32 17.05
N GLU A 233 -12.47 0.20 17.88
CA GLU A 233 -11.92 1.55 17.76
C GLU A 233 -11.13 1.74 16.45
N MET A 234 -10.25 0.82 16.11
CA MET A 234 -9.48 0.86 14.84
C MET A 234 -10.39 0.87 13.63
N GLY A 235 -11.46 0.05 13.64
CA GLY A 235 -12.44 0.06 12.56
C GLY A 235 -13.14 1.42 12.40
N ARG A 236 -13.53 2.05 13.50
CA ARG A 236 -14.17 3.37 13.51
C ARG A 236 -13.24 4.50 13.07
N MET A 237 -11.97 4.46 13.50
CA MET A 237 -10.96 5.44 13.05
C MET A 237 -10.73 5.36 11.55
N LEU A 238 -10.54 4.15 11.01
CA LEU A 238 -10.39 3.93 9.58
C LEU A 238 -11.62 4.41 8.79
N ALA A 239 -12.82 4.17 9.33
CA ALA A 239 -14.08 4.61 8.73
C ALA A 239 -14.19 6.14 8.67
N SER A 240 -13.64 6.87 9.65
CA SER A 240 -13.61 8.33 9.64
C SER A 240 -12.82 8.86 8.45
N ALA A 241 -11.64 8.32 8.19
CA ALA A 241 -10.84 8.69 7.01
C ALA A 241 -11.54 8.30 5.70
N ALA A 242 -12.12 7.09 5.65
CA ALA A 242 -12.86 6.63 4.48
C ALA A 242 -14.10 7.50 4.20
N ALA A 243 -14.83 7.93 5.23
CA ALA A 243 -15.97 8.83 5.07
C ALA A 243 -15.56 10.18 4.46
N ASN A 244 -14.43 10.77 4.91
CA ASN A 244 -13.92 12.01 4.32
C ASN A 244 -13.61 11.83 2.82
N ALA A 245 -12.98 10.72 2.45
CA ALA A 245 -12.72 10.41 1.05
C ALA A 245 -14.02 10.18 0.26
N CYS A 246 -15.02 9.51 0.84
CA CYS A 246 -16.32 9.31 0.20
C CYS A 246 -17.04 10.64 -0.05
N TRP A 247 -17.04 11.57 0.90
CA TRP A 247 -17.63 12.90 0.73
C TRP A 247 -16.96 13.72 -0.39
N LEU A 248 -15.65 13.56 -0.61
CA LEU A 248 -14.89 14.27 -1.63
C LEU A 248 -15.01 13.65 -3.02
N LEU A 249 -15.03 12.31 -3.10
CA LEU A 249 -14.79 11.58 -4.36
C LEU A 249 -16.00 10.77 -4.81
N ASN A 250 -16.96 10.49 -3.92
CA ASN A 250 -18.11 9.62 -4.18
C ASN A 250 -17.73 8.33 -4.92
N PRO A 251 -16.87 7.48 -4.34
CA PRO A 251 -16.37 6.28 -5.00
C PRO A 251 -17.42 5.18 -5.10
N GLU A 252 -17.22 4.24 -6.04
CA GLU A 252 -18.00 3.00 -6.14
C GLU A 252 -17.57 2.01 -5.05
N ALA A 253 -16.29 2.06 -4.64
CA ALA A 253 -15.76 1.19 -3.60
C ALA A 253 -14.67 1.86 -2.75
N VAL A 254 -14.65 1.48 -1.48
CA VAL A 254 -13.49 1.59 -0.59
C VAL A 254 -12.82 0.22 -0.53
N VAL A 255 -11.57 0.15 -0.97
CA VAL A 255 -10.77 -1.07 -0.94
C VAL A 255 -9.77 -0.97 0.20
N ILE A 256 -9.73 -1.95 1.07
CA ILE A 256 -8.81 -2.02 2.21
C ILE A 256 -7.90 -3.24 2.03
N ALA A 257 -6.60 -3.00 1.95
CA ALA A 257 -5.58 -4.03 1.82
C ALA A 257 -4.56 -3.95 2.97
N GLY A 258 -3.65 -4.92 3.02
CA GLY A 258 -2.61 -4.99 4.02
C GLY A 258 -2.86 -6.05 5.08
N SER A 259 -1.89 -6.19 6.01
CA SER A 259 -1.93 -7.25 7.04
C SER A 259 -3.12 -7.15 7.98
N ILE A 260 -3.67 -5.95 8.17
CA ILE A 260 -4.81 -5.68 9.04
C ILE A 260 -6.10 -6.39 8.58
N THR A 261 -6.23 -6.66 7.27
CA THR A 261 -7.43 -7.32 6.72
C THR A 261 -7.62 -8.75 7.19
N ARG A 262 -6.55 -9.38 7.72
CA ARG A 262 -6.63 -10.71 8.34
C ARG A 262 -7.53 -10.76 9.57
N ALA A 263 -7.83 -9.62 10.16
CA ALA A 263 -8.79 -9.50 11.26
C ALA A 263 -10.25 -9.79 10.83
N GLY A 264 -10.54 -9.79 9.52
CA GLY A 264 -11.89 -10.08 9.04
C GLY A 264 -12.94 -9.18 9.69
N ASP A 265 -14.03 -9.76 10.17
CA ASP A 265 -15.13 -9.01 10.76
C ASP A 265 -14.79 -8.26 12.07
N LEU A 266 -13.67 -8.58 12.72
CA LEU A 266 -13.19 -7.76 13.85
C LEU A 266 -12.92 -6.33 13.43
N LEU A 267 -12.39 -6.13 12.20
CA LEU A 267 -12.16 -4.81 11.59
C LEU A 267 -13.35 -4.35 10.75
N PHE A 268 -13.82 -5.20 9.83
CA PHE A 268 -14.75 -4.78 8.78
C PHE A 268 -16.16 -4.49 9.29
N ARG A 269 -16.61 -5.13 10.37
CA ARG A 269 -17.94 -4.85 10.95
C ARG A 269 -18.00 -3.44 11.55
N PRO A 270 -17.15 -3.06 12.54
CA PRO A 270 -17.19 -1.70 13.08
C PRO A 270 -16.84 -0.64 12.04
N PHE A 271 -15.96 -0.97 11.06
CA PHE A 271 -15.68 -0.09 9.93
C PHE A 271 -16.96 0.21 9.11
N ARG A 272 -17.71 -0.81 8.69
CA ARG A 272 -18.93 -0.62 7.90
C ARG A 272 -20.00 0.12 8.68
N GLU A 273 -20.23 -0.26 9.93
CA GLU A 273 -21.21 0.39 10.80
C GLU A 273 -20.93 1.89 10.92
N GLU A 274 -19.71 2.25 11.21
CA GLU A 274 -19.30 3.65 11.37
C GLU A 274 -19.32 4.40 10.02
N LEU A 275 -18.76 3.82 8.95
CA LEU A 275 -18.75 4.44 7.63
C LEU A 275 -20.16 4.78 7.16
N PHE A 276 -21.07 3.81 7.19
CA PHE A 276 -22.44 4.02 6.71
C PHE A 276 -23.25 4.94 7.63
N SER A 277 -22.90 5.08 8.91
CA SER A 277 -23.49 6.07 9.80
C SER A 277 -23.12 7.51 9.44
N ARG A 278 -21.92 7.71 8.86
CA ARG A 278 -21.37 9.03 8.49
C ARG A 278 -21.79 9.50 7.10
N LEU A 279 -22.41 8.65 6.29
CA LEU A 279 -22.77 8.96 4.90
C LEU A 279 -24.28 9.12 4.74
N SER A 280 -24.68 10.07 3.91
CA SER A 280 -26.07 10.21 3.46
C SER A 280 -26.40 9.26 2.29
N SER A 281 -27.68 9.10 1.97
CA SER A 281 -28.18 8.13 0.99
C SER A 281 -27.44 8.14 -0.36
N PRO A 282 -27.25 9.27 -1.07
CA PRO A 282 -26.61 9.23 -2.39
C PRO A 282 -25.17 8.65 -2.38
N PHE A 283 -24.49 8.70 -1.23
CA PHE A 283 -23.12 8.22 -1.09
C PHE A 283 -23.02 6.75 -0.68
N LYS A 284 -23.99 6.24 0.07
CA LYS A 284 -23.93 4.89 0.65
C LYS A 284 -24.71 3.83 -0.11
N ASP A 285 -25.70 4.22 -0.93
CA ASP A 285 -26.63 3.27 -1.53
C ASP A 285 -25.96 2.25 -2.48
N HIS A 286 -24.82 2.61 -3.07
CA HIS A 286 -24.06 1.77 -3.98
C HIS A 286 -22.60 1.57 -3.58
N LEU A 287 -22.20 2.11 -2.42
CA LEU A 287 -20.82 2.01 -1.95
C LEU A 287 -20.48 0.59 -1.50
N MET A 288 -19.46 0.02 -2.09
CA MET A 288 -18.90 -1.27 -1.70
C MET A 288 -17.72 -1.09 -0.73
N VAL A 289 -17.60 -1.98 0.24
CA VAL A 289 -16.43 -2.11 1.10
C VAL A 289 -15.78 -3.45 0.80
N LEU A 290 -14.62 -3.42 0.19
CA LEU A 290 -13.95 -4.59 -0.38
C LEU A 290 -12.59 -4.84 0.31
N PRO A 291 -12.33 -6.05 0.82
CA PRO A 291 -10.97 -6.43 1.17
C PRO A 291 -10.13 -6.63 -0.08
N GLY A 292 -8.87 -6.20 -0.04
CA GLY A 292 -7.91 -6.51 -1.11
C GLY A 292 -7.68 -8.02 -1.21
N SER A 293 -7.48 -8.52 -2.42
CA SER A 293 -7.42 -9.95 -2.75
C SER A 293 -6.02 -10.47 -3.08
N LEU A 294 -5.09 -9.58 -3.47
CA LEU A 294 -3.78 -9.95 -4.02
C LEU A 294 -2.66 -9.99 -2.97
N GLY A 295 -2.94 -9.53 -1.75
CA GLY A 295 -2.01 -9.67 -0.62
C GLY A 295 -0.66 -8.97 -0.83
N ALA A 296 0.41 -9.62 -0.37
CA ALA A 296 1.76 -9.07 -0.40
C ALA A 296 2.39 -8.98 -1.81
N GLU A 297 1.80 -9.62 -2.80
CA GLU A 297 2.28 -9.62 -4.19
C GLU A 297 1.71 -8.47 -5.01
N ALA A 298 0.69 -7.79 -4.48
CA ALA A 298 -0.04 -6.73 -5.19
C ALA A 298 0.89 -5.63 -5.74
N ALA A 299 1.92 -5.22 -4.97
CA ALA A 299 2.84 -4.18 -5.42
C ALA A 299 3.62 -4.60 -6.68
N MET A 300 4.16 -5.81 -6.71
CA MET A 300 4.88 -6.36 -7.89
C MET A 300 3.95 -6.53 -9.09
N ILE A 301 2.75 -7.09 -8.87
CA ILE A 301 1.75 -7.28 -9.94
C ILE A 301 1.36 -5.93 -10.54
N GLY A 302 1.09 -4.93 -9.70
CA GLY A 302 0.70 -3.60 -10.15
C GLY A 302 1.82 -2.83 -10.83
N ALA A 303 3.05 -2.95 -10.34
CA ALA A 303 4.23 -2.37 -10.99
C ALA A 303 4.46 -2.96 -12.38
N ALA A 304 4.39 -4.29 -12.53
CA ALA A 304 4.47 -4.96 -13.83
C ALA A 304 3.32 -4.54 -14.77
N ALA A 305 2.09 -4.46 -14.25
CA ALA A 305 0.95 -4.00 -15.02
C ALA A 305 1.12 -2.55 -15.51
N LEU A 306 1.68 -1.68 -14.68
CA LEU A 306 2.02 -0.31 -15.03
C LEU A 306 3.06 -0.26 -16.14
N ALA A 307 4.13 -1.06 -16.05
CA ALA A 307 5.20 -1.13 -17.06
C ALA A 307 4.69 -1.58 -18.43
N LEU A 308 3.77 -2.53 -18.47
CA LEU A 308 3.20 -3.03 -19.74
C LEU A 308 2.22 -2.07 -20.42
N ASN A 309 1.60 -1.15 -19.68
CA ASN A 309 0.52 -0.28 -20.20
C ASN A 309 0.90 1.20 -20.23
N GLY A 310 2.03 1.60 -19.65
CA GLY A 310 2.46 3.00 -19.56
C GLY A 310 1.45 3.88 -18.81
N SER A 311 1.44 5.18 -19.10
CA SER A 311 0.48 6.15 -18.54
C SER A 311 -0.98 5.93 -19.00
N HIS A 312 -1.23 5.05 -19.95
CA HIS A 312 -2.55 4.75 -20.54
C HIS A 312 -3.32 3.66 -19.77
N LEU A 313 -3.18 3.60 -18.44
CA LEU A 313 -4.04 2.78 -17.59
C LEU A 313 -5.46 3.38 -17.53
N SER A 314 -6.19 3.34 -18.65
CA SER A 314 -7.63 3.59 -18.69
C SER A 314 -8.42 2.28 -18.69
N VAL A 315 -9.66 2.32 -18.19
CA VAL A 315 -10.61 1.18 -18.27
C VAL A 315 -11.00 0.91 -19.70
#